data_cd8af7f6478cad37068932cc393b5762
#
_entry.id   cd8af7f6478cad37068932cc393b5762
#
_cell.length_a   1.000
_cell.length_b   1.000
_cell.length_c   1.000
_cell.angle_alpha   90.00
_cell.angle_beta   90.00
_cell.angle_gamma   90.00
#
_symmetry.space_group_name_H-M   'P 1'
#
loop_
_entity.id
_entity.type
_entity.pdbx_description
1 polymer ?
#
loop_
_entity_poly.entity_id
_entity_poly.type
_entity_poly.pdbx_seq_one_letter_code
_entity_poly.pdbx_strand_id
1 'polypeptide(L)'
;MLNWEMNFLIILFLISSMMFLSMYKHLLMTLISLEFMIMNLSLMLYLNLSFLNLNIYFIAFFWTICVCESIMGLSILVYLSRKLGNDYTKILNLMN
;
A
#
# COMPACT_ATOMS: atom_id res chain seq x y z
N MET A 1 -9.36 9.55 23.31
CA MET A 1 -9.74 9.60 21.90
C MET A 1 -8.60 9.22 20.98
N LEU A 2 -7.46 9.88 21.10
CA LEU A 2 -6.34 9.54 20.25
C LEU A 2 -5.89 8.10 20.40
N ASN A 3 -5.92 7.58 21.62
CA ASN A 3 -5.52 6.19 21.88
C ASN A 3 -6.44 5.21 21.16
N TRP A 4 -7.73 5.51 21.09
CA TRP A 4 -8.68 4.69 20.37
C TRP A 4 -8.37 4.66 18.88
N GLU A 5 -8.15 5.83 18.33
CA GLU A 5 -7.87 5.95 16.89
C GLU A 5 -6.57 5.27 16.53
N MET A 6 -5.54 5.47 17.35
CA MET A 6 -4.24 4.84 17.11
C MET A 6 -4.33 3.33 17.24
N ASN A 7 -5.02 2.83 18.24
CA ASN A 7 -5.18 1.38 18.40
C ASN A 7 -5.95 0.79 17.22
N PHE A 8 -6.99 1.48 16.77
CA PHE A 8 -7.77 1.04 15.62
C PHE A 8 -6.90 0.96 14.37
N LEU A 9 -6.07 1.98 14.16
CA LEU A 9 -5.21 2.01 12.98
C LEU A 9 -4.11 0.95 13.05
N ILE A 10 -3.61 0.67 14.23
CA ILE A 10 -2.62 -0.39 14.40
C ILE A 10 -3.24 -1.74 14.03
N ILE A 11 -4.47 -1.98 14.47
CA ILE A 11 -5.17 -3.21 14.12
C ILE A 11 -5.40 -3.30 12.61
N LEU A 12 -5.80 -2.20 12.00
CA LEU A 12 -5.98 -2.18 10.55
C LEU A 12 -4.67 -2.45 9.81
N PHE A 13 -3.58 -1.90 10.30
CA PHE A 13 -2.27 -2.14 9.70
C PHE A 13 -1.88 -3.60 9.80
N LEU A 14 -2.11 -4.21 10.96
CA LEU A 14 -1.81 -5.63 11.13
C LEU A 14 -2.64 -6.49 10.19
N ILE A 15 -3.93 -6.17 10.06
CA ILE A 15 -4.79 -6.91 9.16
C ILE A 15 -4.31 -6.77 7.71
N SER A 16 -3.94 -5.57 7.30
CA SER A 16 -3.48 -5.34 5.94
C SER A 16 -2.16 -6.05 5.67
N SER A 17 -1.27 -6.10 6.65
CA SER A 17 -0.01 -6.83 6.47
C SER A 17 -0.25 -8.33 6.36
N MET A 18 -1.21 -8.86 7.12
CA MET A 18 -1.58 -10.26 6.97
C MET A 18 -2.16 -10.55 5.59
N MET A 19 -2.99 -9.64 5.09
CA MET A 19 -3.50 -9.78 3.72
C MET A 19 -2.37 -9.77 2.70
N PHE A 20 -1.42 -8.86 2.87
CA PHE A 20 -0.28 -8.79 1.97
C PHE A 20 0.48 -10.11 1.92
N LEU A 21 0.72 -10.69 3.09
CA LEU A 21 1.46 -11.95 3.16
C LEU A 21 0.67 -13.12 2.56
N SER A 22 -0.64 -13.11 2.73
CA SER A 22 -1.46 -14.20 2.22
C SER A 22 -1.69 -14.13 0.71
N MET A 23 -1.58 -12.93 0.13
CA MET A 23 -1.86 -12.71 -1.29
C MET A 23 -0.61 -12.66 -2.16
N TYR A 24 0.51 -13.15 -1.65
CA TYR A 24 1.77 -13.02 -2.37
C TYR A 24 1.80 -13.74 -3.71
N LYS A 25 0.89 -14.68 -3.92
CA LYS A 25 0.85 -15.43 -5.17
C LYS A 25 0.28 -14.66 -6.35
N HIS A 26 -0.44 -13.60 -6.07
CA HIS A 26 -1.10 -12.81 -7.10
C HIS A 26 -0.51 -11.40 -7.12
N LEU A 27 0.13 -11.06 -8.22
CA LEU A 27 0.81 -9.77 -8.32
C LEU A 27 -0.14 -8.60 -8.14
N LEU A 28 -1.29 -8.64 -8.79
CA LEU A 28 -2.27 -7.55 -8.67
C LEU A 28 -2.76 -7.40 -7.23
N MET A 29 -3.07 -8.51 -6.59
CA MET A 29 -3.57 -8.47 -5.22
C MET A 29 -2.50 -8.00 -4.25
N THR A 30 -1.23 -8.34 -4.48
CA THR A 30 -0.15 -7.85 -3.64
C THR A 30 0.01 -6.34 -3.78
N LEU A 31 -0.15 -5.81 -4.99
CA LEU A 31 -0.08 -4.37 -5.19
C LEU A 31 -1.22 -3.66 -4.47
N ILE A 32 -2.43 -4.20 -4.55
CA ILE A 32 -3.59 -3.62 -3.88
C ILE A 32 -3.41 -3.66 -2.36
N SER A 33 -2.96 -4.78 -1.82
CA SER A 33 -2.76 -4.88 -0.37
C SER A 33 -1.64 -3.97 0.12
N LEU A 34 -0.61 -3.78 -0.70
CA LEU A 34 0.45 -2.84 -0.37
C LEU A 34 -0.08 -1.40 -0.31
N GLU A 35 -0.94 -1.03 -1.26
CA GLU A 35 -1.58 0.27 -1.24
C GLU A 35 -2.43 0.45 0.01
N PHE A 36 -3.15 -0.58 0.41
CA PHE A 36 -3.96 -0.54 1.63
C PHE A 36 -3.08 -0.30 2.85
N MET A 37 -1.95 -0.99 2.94
CA MET A 37 -0.99 -0.77 4.02
C MET A 37 -0.51 0.68 4.05
N ILE A 38 -0.19 1.23 2.89
CA ILE A 38 0.31 2.60 2.79
C ILE A 38 -0.77 3.59 3.24
N MET A 39 -2.02 3.36 2.89
CA MET A 39 -3.11 4.20 3.34
C MET A 39 -3.23 4.20 4.86
N ASN A 40 -3.13 3.03 5.47
CA ASN A 40 -3.18 2.92 6.93
C ASN A 40 -2.02 3.65 7.58
N LEU A 41 -0.83 3.53 7.02
CA LEU A 41 0.34 4.23 7.52
C LEU A 41 0.17 5.75 7.41
N SER A 42 -0.41 6.21 6.31
CA SER A 42 -0.61 7.64 6.13
C SER A 42 -1.58 8.21 7.15
N LEU A 43 -2.62 7.45 7.49
CA LEU A 43 -3.56 7.88 8.53
C LEU A 43 -2.87 7.92 9.90
N MET A 44 -2.07 6.93 10.22
CA MET A 44 -1.31 6.92 11.47
C MET A 44 -0.37 8.12 11.55
N LEU A 45 0.32 8.39 10.46
CA LEU A 45 1.23 9.52 10.40
C LEU A 45 0.48 10.84 10.58
N TYR A 46 -0.67 10.97 9.92
CA TYR A 46 -1.48 12.18 10.04
C TYR A 46 -1.91 12.42 11.48
N LEU A 47 -2.39 11.39 12.16
CA LEU A 47 -2.84 11.53 13.54
C LEU A 47 -1.68 11.90 14.46
N ASN A 48 -0.53 11.29 14.26
CA ASN A 48 0.65 11.62 15.08
C ASN A 48 1.10 13.05 14.87
N LEU A 49 1.18 13.50 13.63
CA LEU A 49 1.60 14.87 13.33
C LEU A 49 0.60 15.88 13.85
N SER A 50 -0.67 15.57 13.73
CA SER A 50 -1.73 16.44 14.21
C SER A 50 -1.70 16.55 15.73
N PHE A 51 -1.50 15.44 16.43
CA PHE A 51 -1.46 15.43 17.87
C PHE A 51 -0.26 16.20 18.42
N LEU A 52 0.90 16.04 17.80
CA LEU A 52 2.12 16.69 18.24
C LEU A 52 2.27 18.10 17.73
N ASN A 53 1.33 18.59 16.94
CA ASN A 53 1.39 19.91 16.31
C ASN A 53 2.64 20.10 15.47
N LEU A 54 3.10 19.01 14.87
CA LEU A 54 4.23 19.03 13.97
C LEU A 54 3.81 19.49 12.58
N ASN A 55 4.81 19.72 11.75
CA ASN A 55 4.57 20.22 10.41
C ASN A 55 3.85 19.17 9.55
N ILE A 56 2.61 19.52 9.13
CA ILE A 56 1.77 18.61 8.36
C ILE A 56 2.31 18.39 6.94
N TYR A 57 3.27 19.20 6.50
CA TYR A 57 3.86 19.06 5.18
C TYR A 57 4.56 17.72 4.98
N PHE A 58 4.93 17.05 6.06
CA PHE A 58 5.47 15.69 5.96
C PHE A 58 4.51 14.73 5.29
N ILE A 59 3.21 14.94 5.47
CA ILE A 59 2.21 14.09 4.83
C ILE A 59 2.27 14.24 3.32
N ALA A 60 2.48 15.47 2.85
CA ALA A 60 2.60 15.72 1.41
C ALA A 60 3.80 14.97 0.84
N PHE A 61 4.94 14.99 1.52
CA PHE A 61 6.11 14.24 1.11
C PHE A 61 5.84 12.74 1.10
N PHE A 62 5.21 12.26 2.17
CA PHE A 62 4.90 10.84 2.28
C PHE A 62 4.00 10.39 1.13
N TRP A 63 2.96 11.17 0.83
CA TRP A 63 2.05 10.83 -0.26
C TRP A 63 2.73 10.89 -1.62
N THR A 64 3.66 11.82 -1.79
CA THR A 64 4.43 11.89 -3.03
C THR A 64 5.22 10.61 -3.25
N ILE A 65 5.88 10.14 -2.21
CA ILE A 65 6.64 8.89 -2.28
C ILE A 65 5.71 7.72 -2.56
N CYS A 66 4.55 7.69 -1.94
CA CYS A 66 3.58 6.61 -2.14
C CYS A 66 3.07 6.58 -3.58
N VAL A 67 2.80 7.74 -4.16
CA VAL A 67 2.35 7.82 -5.54
C VAL A 67 3.44 7.31 -6.49
N CYS A 68 4.68 7.69 -6.24
CA CYS A 68 5.81 7.20 -7.05
C CYS A 68 5.92 5.69 -6.96
N GLU A 69 5.75 5.14 -5.77
CA GLU A 69 5.80 3.70 -5.57
C GLU A 69 4.68 3.00 -6.33
N SER A 70 3.48 3.57 -6.28
CA SER A 70 2.33 3.02 -7.01
C SER A 70 2.57 3.00 -8.51
N ILE A 71 3.13 4.09 -9.03
CA ILE A 71 3.43 4.18 -10.45
C ILE A 71 4.47 3.15 -10.85
N MET A 72 5.49 2.96 -10.03
CA MET A 72 6.51 1.95 -10.29
C MET A 72 5.93 0.56 -10.31
N GLY A 73 5.06 0.24 -9.35
CA GLY A 73 4.42 -1.06 -9.30
C GLY A 73 3.54 -1.31 -10.52
N LEU A 74 2.77 -0.30 -10.90
CA LEU A 74 1.93 -0.41 -12.07
C LEU A 74 2.76 -0.55 -13.35
N SER A 75 3.89 0.18 -13.44
CA SER A 75 4.79 0.08 -14.58
C SER A 75 5.37 -1.31 -14.72
N ILE A 76 5.76 -1.93 -13.61
CA ILE A 76 6.28 -3.29 -13.60
C ILE A 76 5.20 -4.25 -14.08
N LEU A 77 3.97 -4.06 -13.62
CA LEU A 77 2.87 -4.92 -14.03
C LEU A 77 2.62 -4.81 -15.53
N VAL A 78 2.61 -3.59 -16.06
CA VAL A 78 2.40 -3.37 -17.50
C VAL A 78 3.55 -3.96 -18.30
N TYR A 79 4.78 -3.79 -17.83
CA TYR A 79 5.95 -4.33 -18.50
C TYR A 79 5.88 -5.85 -18.59
N LEU A 80 5.54 -6.49 -17.49
CA LEU A 80 5.41 -7.95 -17.47
C LEU A 80 4.30 -8.41 -18.40
N SER A 81 3.19 -7.67 -18.42
CA SER A 81 2.08 -8.04 -19.27
C SER A 81 2.45 -7.95 -20.75
N ARG A 82 3.23 -6.95 -21.13
CA ARG A 82 3.68 -6.82 -22.51
C ARG A 82 4.73 -7.86 -22.87
N LYS A 83 5.64 -8.16 -21.96
CA LYS A 83 6.72 -9.09 -22.23
C LYS A 83 6.22 -10.51 -22.36
N LEU A 84 5.24 -10.90 -21.56
CA LEU A 84 4.69 -12.24 -21.59
C LEU A 84 3.58 -12.42 -22.62
N GLY A 85 3.18 -11.34 -23.28
CA GLY A 85 2.23 -11.40 -24.35
C GLY A 85 0.78 -11.42 -23.89
N ASN A 86 -0.03 -12.29 -24.47
CA ASN A 86 -1.48 -12.26 -24.32
C ASN A 86 -1.98 -12.96 -23.04
N ASP A 87 -1.10 -13.43 -22.18
CA ASP A 87 -1.50 -14.18 -20.99
C ASP A 87 -1.75 -13.26 -19.80
N TYR A 88 -2.77 -12.42 -19.90
CA TYR A 88 -3.11 -11.52 -18.80
C TYR A 88 -3.42 -12.27 -17.52
N THR A 89 -4.11 -13.41 -17.63
CA THR A 89 -4.49 -14.16 -16.46
C THR A 89 -3.27 -14.74 -15.76
N LYS A 90 -2.27 -15.17 -16.52
CA LYS A 90 -1.02 -15.66 -15.95
C LYS A 90 -0.27 -14.56 -15.22
N ILE A 91 -0.28 -13.36 -15.75
CA ILE A 91 0.42 -12.23 -15.14
C ILE A 91 -0.27 -11.82 -13.85
N LEU A 92 -1.57 -11.73 -13.87
CA LEU A 92 -2.35 -11.38 -12.67
C LEU A 92 -2.23 -12.46 -11.60
N ASN A 93 -2.07 -13.70 -12.01
CA ASN A 93 -1.89 -14.85 -11.13
C ASN A 93 -0.46 -15.38 -11.23
N LEU A 94 0.48 -14.50 -11.13
CA LEU A 94 1.85 -14.73 -11.55
C LEU A 94 2.49 -15.99 -10.98
N MET A 95 2.13 -16.37 -9.80
CA MET A 95 2.79 -17.45 -9.08
C MET A 95 2.06 -18.79 -9.21
N ASN A 96 1.09 -18.87 -10.07
CA ASN A 96 0.38 -20.14 -10.27
C ASN A 96 1.13 -21.06 -11.24
#